data_c34dea17d89365f10c2fb3a21d7a8ed1
#
_entry.id   c34dea17d89365f10c2fb3a21d7a8ed1
#
_cell.length_a   1.000
_cell.length_b   1.000
_cell.length_c   1.000
_cell.angle_alpha   90.00
_cell.angle_beta   90.00
_cell.angle_gamma   90.00
#
_symmetry.space_group_name_H-M   'P 1'
#
loop_
_entity.id
_entity.type
_entity.pdbx_description
1 polymer ?
#
loop_
_entity_poly.entity_id
_entity_poly.type
_entity_poly.pdbx_seq_one_letter_code
_entity_poly.pdbx_strand_id
1 'polypeptide(L)'
;MAFVKSKLLKQLSDNYPNFLKKDLEKFVNIILNEMKNALKRGDRVELRGFGILSTNIQKARISRNPKTGEKIHTPKKKTIHFKMAKDLFKKLNNDE
;
A
#
# COMPACT_ATOMS: atom_id res chain seq x y z
N MET A 1 8.45 -15.66 3.24
CA MET A 1 7.80 -15.78 1.92
C MET A 1 6.96 -14.55 1.64
N ALA A 2 6.98 -14.07 0.42
CA ALA A 2 6.17 -12.93 0.02
C ALA A 2 4.89 -13.39 -0.67
N PHE A 3 3.78 -12.73 -0.35
CA PHE A 3 2.52 -12.92 -1.07
C PHE A 3 2.49 -11.88 -2.20
N VAL A 4 2.84 -12.30 -3.40
CA VAL A 4 2.98 -11.40 -4.54
C VAL A 4 1.73 -11.40 -5.41
N LYS A 5 1.63 -10.40 -6.30
CA LYS A 5 0.47 -10.22 -7.17
C LYS A 5 0.14 -11.46 -8.00
N SER A 6 1.15 -12.17 -8.49
CA SER A 6 0.91 -13.39 -9.27
C SER A 6 0.22 -14.49 -8.46
N LYS A 7 0.53 -14.60 -7.17
CA LYS A 7 -0.15 -15.54 -6.29
C LYS A 7 -1.59 -15.14 -6.05
N LEU A 8 -1.85 -13.85 -5.87
CA LEU A 8 -3.21 -13.34 -5.73
C LEU A 8 -4.04 -13.67 -6.97
N LEU A 9 -3.49 -13.44 -8.16
CA LEU A 9 -4.17 -13.74 -9.42
C LEU A 9 -4.45 -15.21 -9.57
N LYS A 10 -3.51 -16.07 -9.18
CA LYS A 10 -3.72 -17.51 -9.21
C LYS A 10 -4.88 -17.93 -8.31
N GLN A 11 -4.92 -17.39 -7.08
CA GLN A 11 -6.01 -17.71 -6.15
C GLN A 11 -7.36 -17.21 -6.66
N LEU A 12 -7.40 -16.02 -7.26
CA LEU A 12 -8.62 -15.51 -7.87
C LEU A 12 -9.07 -16.41 -9.02
N SER A 13 -8.16 -16.84 -9.87
CA SER A 13 -8.45 -17.73 -10.99
C SER A 13 -8.97 -19.09 -10.50
N ASP A 14 -8.39 -19.62 -9.43
CA ASP A 14 -8.82 -20.89 -8.86
C ASP A 14 -10.23 -20.79 -8.26
N ASN A 15 -10.55 -19.66 -7.62
CA ASN A 15 -11.84 -19.44 -7.00
C ASN A 15 -12.93 -19.02 -8.01
N TYR A 16 -12.53 -18.43 -9.13
CA TYR A 16 -13.44 -17.94 -10.16
C TYR A 16 -13.04 -18.48 -11.52
N PRO A 17 -13.15 -19.81 -11.72
CA PRO A 17 -12.64 -20.44 -12.94
C PRO A 17 -13.39 -20.05 -14.21
N ASN A 18 -14.60 -19.47 -14.07
CA ASN A 18 -15.39 -19.00 -15.21
C ASN A 18 -14.88 -17.69 -15.82
N PHE A 19 -14.01 -16.97 -15.10
CA PHE A 19 -13.43 -15.73 -15.60
C PHE A 19 -12.09 -16.00 -16.28
N LEU A 20 -11.82 -15.27 -17.35
CA LEU A 20 -10.51 -15.31 -18.00
C LEU A 20 -9.47 -14.70 -17.06
N LYS A 21 -8.30 -15.34 -16.99
CA LYS A 21 -7.22 -14.85 -16.13
C LYS A 21 -6.82 -13.41 -16.45
N LYS A 22 -6.79 -13.05 -17.75
CA LYS A 22 -6.45 -11.68 -18.16
C LYS A 22 -7.48 -10.66 -17.69
N ASP A 23 -8.75 -11.05 -17.58
CA ASP A 23 -9.79 -10.17 -17.08
C ASP A 23 -9.65 -9.96 -15.57
N LEU A 24 -9.33 -11.01 -14.82
CA LEU A 24 -9.06 -10.91 -13.40
C LEU A 24 -7.84 -10.02 -13.13
N GLU A 25 -6.81 -10.14 -13.94
CA GLU A 25 -5.63 -9.29 -13.86
C GLU A 25 -5.98 -7.83 -14.12
N LYS A 26 -6.83 -7.58 -15.10
CA LYS A 26 -7.31 -6.24 -15.42
C LYS A 26 -8.08 -5.64 -14.25
N PHE A 27 -8.96 -6.42 -13.61
CA PHE A 27 -9.71 -5.95 -12.44
C PHE A 27 -8.78 -5.58 -11.29
N VAL A 28 -7.81 -6.42 -10.99
CA VAL A 28 -6.83 -6.15 -9.92
C VAL A 28 -6.05 -4.88 -10.23
N ASN A 29 -5.61 -4.71 -11.47
CA ASN A 29 -4.87 -3.53 -11.89
C ASN A 29 -5.71 -2.25 -11.77
N ILE A 30 -7.00 -2.31 -12.12
CA ILE A 30 -7.90 -1.18 -11.96
C ILE A 30 -8.04 -0.80 -10.48
N ILE A 31 -8.25 -1.78 -9.60
CA ILE A 31 -8.36 -1.55 -8.16
C ILE A 31 -7.10 -0.87 -7.62
N LEU A 32 -5.93 -1.42 -7.91
CA LEU A 32 -4.68 -0.87 -7.44
C LEU A 32 -4.43 0.54 -7.98
N ASN A 33 -4.77 0.77 -9.25
CA ASN A 33 -4.59 2.07 -9.87
C ASN A 33 -5.51 3.13 -9.27
N GLU A 34 -6.76 2.77 -8.97
CA GLU A 34 -7.69 3.67 -8.30
C GLU A 34 -7.20 4.05 -6.90
N MET A 35 -6.63 3.08 -6.17
CA MET A 35 -6.05 3.35 -4.86
C MET A 35 -4.86 4.31 -4.97
N LYS A 36 -3.99 4.09 -5.94
CA LYS A 36 -2.84 4.98 -6.19
C LYS A 36 -3.28 6.39 -6.50
N ASN A 37 -4.30 6.55 -7.35
CA ASN A 37 -4.81 7.86 -7.73
C ASN A 37 -5.46 8.58 -6.56
N ALA A 38 -6.20 7.86 -5.72
CA ALA A 38 -6.79 8.42 -4.52
C ALA A 38 -5.71 8.96 -3.58
N LEU A 39 -4.69 8.17 -3.33
CA LEU A 39 -3.57 8.58 -2.47
C LEU A 39 -2.80 9.76 -3.06
N LYS A 40 -2.66 9.81 -4.38
CA LYS A 40 -2.01 10.94 -5.05
C LYS A 40 -2.78 12.24 -4.85
N ARG A 41 -4.12 12.18 -4.84
CA ARG A 41 -4.97 13.34 -4.58
C ARG A 41 -4.97 13.78 -3.12
N GLY A 42 -4.43 12.96 -2.22
CA GLY A 42 -4.48 13.21 -0.78
C GLY A 42 -5.68 12.60 -0.09
N ASP A 43 -6.47 11.79 -0.78
CA ASP A 43 -7.59 11.06 -0.18
C ASP A 43 -7.07 9.89 0.66
N ARG A 44 -7.85 9.53 1.70
CA ARG A 44 -7.58 8.31 2.44
C ARG A 44 -8.22 7.14 1.73
N VAL A 45 -7.54 5.99 1.77
CA VAL A 45 -8.10 4.73 1.27
C VAL A 45 -8.48 3.90 2.50
N GLU A 46 -9.77 3.79 2.75
CA GLU A 46 -10.30 3.05 3.90
C GLU A 46 -10.77 1.67 3.45
N LEU A 47 -10.11 0.64 3.95
CA LEU A 47 -10.47 -0.75 3.67
C LEU A 47 -11.00 -1.36 4.96
N ARG A 48 -12.33 -1.42 5.09
CA ARG A 48 -12.98 -1.90 6.31
C ARG A 48 -12.49 -3.30 6.68
N GLY A 49 -12.12 -3.48 7.96
CA GLY A 49 -11.58 -4.74 8.44
C GLY A 49 -10.09 -4.92 8.20
N PHE A 50 -9.48 -4.09 7.35
CA PHE A 50 -8.07 -4.17 7.04
C PHE A 50 -7.29 -2.98 7.61
N GLY A 51 -7.62 -1.77 7.19
CA GLY A 51 -6.95 -0.59 7.66
C GLY A 51 -7.18 0.63 6.80
N ILE A 52 -6.45 1.69 7.11
CA ILE A 52 -6.55 2.96 6.41
C ILE A 52 -5.17 3.35 5.91
N LEU A 53 -5.07 3.63 4.62
CA LEU A 53 -3.88 4.19 3.99
C LEU A 53 -4.09 5.69 3.82
N SER A 54 -3.13 6.47 4.26
CA SER A 54 -3.17 7.92 4.09
C SER A 54 -1.82 8.45 3.65
N THR A 55 -1.84 9.63 3.04
CA THR A 55 -0.62 10.27 2.55
C THR A 55 -0.10 11.22 3.60
N ASN A 56 1.20 11.10 3.90
CA ASN A 56 1.92 11.99 4.80
C ASN A 56 2.91 12.81 4.01
N ILE A 57 2.97 14.10 4.29
CA ILE A 57 3.93 14.98 3.63
C ILE A 57 5.10 15.22 4.57
N GLN A 58 6.29 14.79 4.16
CA GLN A 58 7.51 15.08 4.88
C GLN A 58 8.10 16.38 4.34
N LYS A 59 8.31 17.34 5.24
CA LYS A 59 8.89 18.64 4.87
C LYS A 59 10.32 18.47 4.41
N ALA A 60 10.74 19.34 3.49
CA ALA A 60 12.14 19.45 3.11
C ALA A 60 12.99 19.77 4.35
N ARG A 61 14.15 19.17 4.45
CA ARG A 61 15.06 19.38 5.57
C ARG A 61 16.49 19.38 5.11
N ILE A 62 17.34 20.01 5.93
CA ILE A 62 18.79 19.98 5.73
C ILE A 62 19.37 19.18 6.88
N SER A 63 20.14 18.15 6.54
CA SER A 63 20.86 17.35 7.53
C SER A 63 22.34 17.36 7.20
N ARG A 64 23.18 16.87 8.12
CA ARG A 64 24.61 16.79 7.90
C ARG A 64 25.04 15.35 7.84
N ASN A 65 25.92 15.06 6.89
CA ASN A 65 26.58 13.77 6.84
C ASN A 65 27.56 13.68 8.03
N PRO A 66 27.37 12.72 8.95
CA PRO A 66 28.24 12.62 10.14
C PRO A 66 29.70 12.29 9.80
N LYS A 67 29.97 11.75 8.62
CA LYS A 67 31.34 11.40 8.21
C LYS A 67 32.10 12.56 7.58
N THR A 68 31.43 13.39 6.79
CA THR A 68 32.04 14.46 6.01
C THR A 68 31.70 15.85 6.48
N GLY A 69 30.64 15.98 7.28
CA GLY A 69 30.11 17.29 7.71
C GLY A 69 29.35 18.03 6.62
N GLU A 70 29.21 17.45 5.43
CA GLU A 70 28.49 18.07 4.34
C GLU A 70 26.99 18.17 4.62
N LYS A 71 26.39 19.26 4.16
CA LYS A 71 24.94 19.45 4.27
C LYS A 71 24.25 18.61 3.21
N ILE A 72 23.28 17.80 3.65
CA ILE A 72 22.45 16.98 2.76
C ILE A 72 21.09 17.64 2.70
N HIS A 73 20.67 18.05 1.50
CA HIS A 73 19.37 18.64 1.26
C HIS A 73 18.38 17.55 0.88
N THR A 74 17.40 17.31 1.79
CA THR A 74 16.33 16.33 1.53
C THR A 74 15.10 17.09 1.07
N PRO A 75 14.64 16.89 -0.17
CA PRO A 75 13.47 17.59 -0.68
C PRO A 75 12.19 17.10 0.00
N LYS A 76 11.14 17.92 -0.09
CA LYS A 76 9.80 17.57 0.34
C LYS A 76 9.31 16.34 -0.42
N LYS A 77 8.74 15.37 0.30
CA LYS A 77 8.21 14.15 -0.34
C LYS A 77 6.95 13.66 0.36
N LYS A 78 6.15 12.89 -0.36
CA LYS A 78 4.97 12.23 0.17
C LYS A 78 5.30 10.78 0.49
N THR A 79 4.80 10.30 1.62
CA THR A 79 4.93 8.91 2.04
C THR A 79 3.56 8.39 2.47
N ILE A 80 3.45 7.07 2.58
CA ILE A 80 2.21 6.42 2.98
C ILE A 80 2.28 6.07 4.47
N HIS A 81 1.21 6.40 5.19
CA HIS A 81 0.99 5.98 6.56
C HIS A 81 -0.13 4.95 6.56
N PHE A 82 0.10 3.81 7.19
CA PHE A 82 -0.90 2.75 7.32
C PHE A 82 -1.34 2.63 8.76
N LYS A 83 -2.65 2.71 9.00
CA LYS A 83 -3.25 2.46 10.31
C LYS A 83 -4.04 1.16 10.23
N MET A 84 -3.62 0.18 11.00
CA MET A 84 -4.23 -1.15 11.02
C MET A 84 -5.60 -1.11 11.70
N ALA A 85 -6.59 -1.82 11.12
CA ALA A 85 -7.90 -1.98 11.72
C ALA A 85 -7.83 -2.96 12.90
N LYS A 86 -8.75 -2.81 13.86
CA LYS A 86 -8.83 -3.71 15.02
C LYS A 86 -9.01 -5.17 14.61
N ASP A 87 -9.83 -5.41 13.60
CA ASP A 87 -10.08 -6.76 13.10
C ASP A 87 -8.81 -7.43 12.58
N LEU A 88 -7.98 -6.68 11.87
CA LEU A 88 -6.70 -7.18 11.38
C LEU A 88 -5.75 -7.44 12.55
N PHE A 89 -5.70 -6.54 13.51
CA PHE A 89 -4.88 -6.71 14.72
C PHE A 89 -5.25 -7.98 15.47
N LYS A 90 -6.55 -8.22 15.65
CA LYS A 90 -7.02 -9.43 16.33
C LYS A 90 -6.64 -10.69 15.57
N LYS A 91 -6.81 -10.67 14.25
CA LYS A 91 -6.46 -11.83 13.41
C LYS A 91 -4.98 -12.16 13.49
N LEU A 92 -4.12 -11.14 13.54
CA LEU A 92 -2.67 -11.34 13.61
C LEU A 92 -2.23 -11.88 14.99
N ASN A 93 -2.90 -11.49 16.05
CA ASN A 93 -2.45 -11.80 17.41
C ASN A 93 -3.19 -12.96 18.06
N ASN A 94 -4.46 -13.17 17.74
CA ASN A 94 -5.30 -14.19 18.36
C ASN A 94 -5.58 -15.37 17.45
N ASP A 95 -5.20 -15.25 16.19
CA ASP A 95 -5.32 -16.31 15.20
C ASP A 95 -6.76 -16.83 15.01
N GLU A 96 -7.73 -15.95 15.16
CA GLU A 96 -9.16 -16.30 15.07
C GLU A 96 -9.83 -15.63 13.88
#